data_f15128ab042528c802e55392cf79a55b
#
_entry.id   f15128ab042528c802e55392cf79a55b
#
_cell.length_a   1.000
_cell.length_b   1.000
_cell.length_c   1.000
_cell.angle_alpha   90.00
_cell.angle_beta   90.00
_cell.angle_gamma   90.00
#
_symmetry.space_group_name_H-M   'P 1'
#
loop_
_entity.id
_entity.type
_entity.pdbx_description
1 polymer ?
#
loop_
_entity_poly.entity_id
_entity_poly.type
_entity_poly.pdbx_seq_one_letter_code
_entity_poly.pdbx_strand_id
1 'polypeptide(L)'
;MINNSCIYIGSVIHKRFKPRKHFFKYSVFSLFLDLDEINELDQQIPFFSYNKFNILSFFDKDHGYRDGSSIKDWLIYVLKKKNISTTNIKIKILCYPRIFGYVFNPLSIFFIYDSDSNPTTILYEVKNTFGEQHTYVFKIDIKNKQILNNCKKRFYVSPFMDLESKYFFKMLIPNERLSVIIEQRDKEGKLLFASQDGERVKISSKNLLTVSYTHLTLPTICSV
;
A
#
# COMPACT_ATOMS: atom_id res chain seq x y z
N MET A 1 -7.50 -9.78 20.65
CA MET A 1 -6.90 -8.42 20.85
C MET A 1 -6.20 -8.02 19.55
N ILE A 2 -6.62 -6.88 18.99
CA ILE A 2 -6.05 -6.32 17.75
C ILE A 2 -4.65 -5.79 18.04
N ASN A 3 -3.62 -6.54 17.68
CA ASN A 3 -2.22 -6.21 18.00
C ASN A 3 -1.33 -6.02 16.77
N ASN A 4 -1.72 -6.58 15.63
CA ASN A 4 -0.89 -6.57 14.43
C ASN A 4 -1.27 -5.44 13.46
N SER A 5 -2.52 -5.00 13.50
CA SER A 5 -3.03 -3.91 12.68
C SER A 5 -2.74 -2.55 13.32
N CYS A 6 -2.42 -1.54 12.51
CA CYS A 6 -2.13 -0.19 12.99
C CYS A 6 -2.42 0.86 11.92
N ILE A 7 -2.33 2.12 12.32
CA ILE A 7 -2.31 3.30 11.44
C ILE A 7 -0.86 3.78 11.36
N TYR A 8 -0.42 4.19 10.18
CA TYR A 8 0.78 5.00 10.03
C TYR A 8 0.37 6.42 9.66
N ILE A 9 0.81 7.38 10.48
CA ILE A 9 0.58 8.83 10.28
C ILE A 9 1.91 9.45 9.88
N GLY A 10 1.93 10.18 8.77
CA GLY A 10 3.17 10.73 8.28
C GLY A 10 3.01 11.60 7.03
N SER A 11 3.93 11.47 6.10
CA SER A 11 3.92 12.26 4.88
C SER A 11 4.32 11.48 3.65
N VAL A 12 3.84 11.95 2.50
CA VAL A 12 4.27 11.53 1.18
C VAL A 12 5.01 12.68 0.52
N ILE A 13 6.11 12.32 -0.14
CA ILE A 13 6.86 13.21 -1.02
C ILE A 13 6.82 12.62 -2.43
N HIS A 14 6.48 13.46 -3.39
CA HIS A 14 6.62 13.14 -4.80
C HIS A 14 7.52 14.16 -5.49
N LYS A 15 8.51 13.67 -6.22
CA LYS A 15 9.39 14.49 -7.02
C LYS A 15 9.51 13.91 -8.42
N ARG A 16 8.93 14.58 -9.40
CA ARG A 16 9.08 14.27 -10.81
C ARG A 16 10.25 15.07 -11.37
N PHE A 17 11.11 14.43 -12.14
CA PHE A 17 12.29 15.05 -12.75
C PHE A 17 12.08 15.32 -14.24
N LYS A 18 11.32 14.47 -14.93
CA LYS A 18 11.01 14.55 -16.36
C LYS A 18 9.52 14.23 -16.59
N PRO A 19 8.89 14.72 -17.67
CA PRO A 19 9.36 15.74 -18.62
C PRO A 19 9.41 17.15 -18.03
N ARG A 20 8.61 17.44 -16.99
CA ARG A 20 8.62 18.71 -16.24
C ARG A 20 8.89 18.41 -14.76
N LYS A 21 9.78 19.20 -14.17
CA LYS A 21 10.07 19.10 -12.73
C LYS A 21 8.82 19.49 -11.94
N HIS A 22 8.45 18.65 -11.00
CA HIS A 22 7.36 18.91 -10.06
C HIS A 22 7.69 18.32 -8.71
N PHE A 23 7.36 19.03 -7.65
CA PHE A 23 7.56 18.58 -6.27
C PHE A 23 6.33 18.89 -5.45
N PHE A 24 5.86 17.92 -4.68
CA PHE A 24 4.85 18.13 -3.66
C PHE A 24 5.10 17.21 -2.46
N LYS A 25 4.72 17.74 -1.30
CA LYS A 25 4.72 17.03 -0.02
C LYS A 25 3.39 17.29 0.67
N TYR A 26 2.78 16.23 1.18
CA TYR A 26 1.53 16.33 1.92
C TYR A 26 1.46 15.29 3.04
N SER A 27 0.67 15.60 4.06
CA SER A 27 0.41 14.68 5.17
C SER A 27 -0.51 13.57 4.71
N VAL A 28 -0.24 12.35 5.15
CA VAL A 28 -1.06 11.16 4.87
C VAL A 28 -1.20 10.29 6.10
N PHE A 29 -2.24 9.48 6.11
CA PHE A 29 -2.24 8.28 6.92
C PHE A 29 -2.52 7.07 6.04
N SER A 30 -2.03 5.91 6.44
CA SER A 30 -2.31 4.63 5.81
C SER A 30 -2.63 3.60 6.88
N LEU A 31 -3.42 2.59 6.50
CA LEU A 31 -3.70 1.44 7.33
C LEU A 31 -2.70 0.33 7.03
N PHE A 32 -2.20 -0.31 8.07
CA PHE A 32 -1.48 -1.57 7.99
C PHE A 32 -2.35 -2.61 8.68
N LEU A 33 -3.02 -3.44 7.90
CA LEU A 33 -4.03 -4.38 8.37
C LEU A 33 -3.52 -5.81 8.26
N ASP A 34 -3.66 -6.57 9.34
CA ASP A 34 -3.58 -8.02 9.31
C ASP A 34 -4.93 -8.54 8.82
N LEU A 35 -4.95 -9.29 7.70
CA LEU A 35 -6.19 -9.78 7.11
C LEU A 35 -6.91 -10.82 8.00
N ASP A 36 -6.23 -11.39 8.99
CA ASP A 36 -6.86 -12.28 9.97
C ASP A 36 -7.59 -11.49 11.06
N GLU A 37 -7.19 -10.23 11.33
CA GLU A 37 -7.82 -9.37 12.33
C GLU A 37 -8.96 -8.49 11.76
N ILE A 38 -9.19 -8.47 10.44
CA ILE A 38 -10.06 -7.48 9.80
C ILE A 38 -11.53 -7.58 10.24
N ASN A 39 -12.03 -8.80 10.50
CA ASN A 39 -13.39 -9.01 11.01
C ASN A 39 -13.52 -8.56 12.48
N GLU A 40 -12.47 -8.77 13.28
CA GLU A 40 -12.43 -8.28 14.67
C GLU A 40 -12.40 -6.75 14.70
N LEU A 41 -11.67 -6.12 13.79
CA LEU A 41 -11.65 -4.65 13.61
C LEU A 41 -13.05 -4.11 13.28
N ASP A 42 -13.77 -4.72 12.33
CA ASP A 42 -15.15 -4.34 11.94
C ASP A 42 -16.12 -4.42 13.12
N GLN A 43 -15.94 -5.39 14.01
CA GLN A 43 -16.79 -5.59 15.18
C GLN A 43 -16.46 -4.65 16.36
N GLN A 44 -15.17 -4.37 16.58
CA GLN A 44 -14.71 -3.67 17.78
C GLN A 44 -14.51 -2.18 17.58
N ILE A 45 -14.33 -1.70 16.34
CA ILE A 45 -14.02 -0.30 16.05
C ILE A 45 -15.19 0.38 15.34
N PRO A 46 -16.03 1.16 16.01
CA PRO A 46 -17.28 1.72 15.45
C PRO A 46 -17.12 2.54 14.17
N PHE A 47 -15.95 3.18 13.94
CA PHE A 47 -15.70 4.05 12.79
C PHE A 47 -14.93 3.36 11.68
N PHE A 48 -14.71 2.05 11.78
CA PHE A 48 -14.12 1.22 10.74
C PHE A 48 -15.10 0.14 10.31
N SER A 49 -15.14 -0.17 9.02
CA SER A 49 -15.90 -1.31 8.51
C SER A 49 -15.18 -2.06 7.40
N TYR A 50 -15.45 -3.36 7.35
CA TYR A 50 -14.98 -4.25 6.30
C TYR A 50 -16.12 -4.57 5.33
N ASN A 51 -15.89 -4.27 4.04
CA ASN A 51 -16.87 -4.44 2.95
C ASN A 51 -18.22 -3.72 3.17
N LYS A 52 -18.25 -2.72 4.06
CA LYS A 52 -19.42 -1.90 4.35
C LYS A 52 -19.04 -0.43 4.40
N PHE A 53 -19.99 0.46 4.14
CA PHE A 53 -19.79 1.90 4.25
C PHE A 53 -19.61 2.31 5.71
N ASN A 54 -18.59 3.15 5.96
CA ASN A 54 -18.37 3.80 7.26
C ASN A 54 -17.50 5.05 7.05
N ILE A 55 -17.10 5.72 8.13
CA ILE A 55 -16.13 6.83 8.10
C ILE A 55 -14.84 6.35 7.45
N LEU A 56 -14.28 5.24 7.93
CA LEU A 56 -13.19 4.52 7.29
C LEU A 56 -13.64 3.12 6.91
N SER A 57 -13.28 2.67 5.74
CA SER A 57 -13.64 1.32 5.28
C SER A 57 -12.52 0.69 4.48
N PHE A 58 -12.40 -0.62 4.60
CA PHE A 58 -11.59 -1.46 3.73
C PHE A 58 -12.52 -2.34 2.91
N PHE A 59 -12.33 -2.39 1.61
CA PHE A 59 -13.13 -3.20 0.70
C PHE A 59 -12.25 -4.12 -0.12
N ASP A 60 -12.60 -5.40 -0.21
CA ASP A 60 -11.94 -6.37 -1.09
C ASP A 60 -11.97 -5.91 -2.55
N LYS A 61 -13.09 -5.33 -2.99
CA LYS A 61 -13.26 -4.82 -4.36
C LYS A 61 -12.32 -3.68 -4.76
N ASP A 62 -11.57 -3.12 -3.82
CA ASP A 62 -10.55 -2.11 -4.11
C ASP A 62 -9.20 -2.74 -4.45
N HIS A 63 -9.08 -4.07 -4.35
CA HIS A 63 -7.85 -4.83 -4.51
C HIS A 63 -8.07 -6.08 -5.38
N GLY A 64 -6.98 -6.69 -5.81
CA GLY A 64 -7.02 -8.00 -6.46
C GLY A 64 -7.85 -8.02 -7.75
N TYR A 65 -8.82 -8.93 -7.83
CA TYR A 65 -9.72 -9.03 -8.99
C TYR A 65 -10.69 -7.85 -9.12
N ARG A 66 -10.97 -7.14 -8.03
CA ARG A 66 -11.87 -5.98 -7.97
C ARG A 66 -13.34 -6.30 -8.29
N ASP A 67 -13.72 -7.54 -8.25
CA ASP A 67 -15.08 -8.05 -8.46
C ASP A 67 -15.86 -8.26 -7.15
N GLY A 68 -15.22 -8.00 -6.00
CA GLY A 68 -15.78 -8.22 -4.67
C GLY A 68 -15.48 -9.59 -4.09
N SER A 69 -14.76 -10.46 -4.82
CA SER A 69 -14.25 -11.71 -4.27
C SER A 69 -13.19 -11.46 -3.20
N SER A 70 -12.96 -12.48 -2.35
CA SER A 70 -12.02 -12.41 -1.25
C SER A 70 -10.60 -12.06 -1.71
N ILE A 71 -10.03 -11.04 -1.10
CA ILE A 71 -8.64 -10.63 -1.36
C ILE A 71 -7.64 -11.73 -0.96
N LYS A 72 -7.96 -12.53 0.07
CA LYS A 72 -7.14 -13.69 0.47
C LYS A 72 -7.10 -14.74 -0.63
N ASP A 73 -8.23 -15.05 -1.25
CA ASP A 73 -8.32 -16.07 -2.30
C ASP A 73 -7.53 -15.62 -3.54
N TRP A 74 -7.64 -14.35 -3.90
CA TRP A 74 -6.83 -13.77 -4.98
C TRP A 74 -5.33 -13.87 -4.67
N LEU A 75 -4.90 -13.52 -3.45
CA LEU A 75 -3.50 -13.61 -3.05
C LEU A 75 -2.99 -15.05 -3.09
N ILE A 76 -3.76 -16.00 -2.57
CA ILE A 76 -3.42 -17.43 -2.63
C ILE A 76 -3.25 -17.89 -4.09
N TYR A 77 -4.16 -17.48 -4.98
CA TYR A 77 -4.03 -17.76 -6.41
C TYR A 77 -2.73 -17.18 -7.00
N VAL A 78 -2.45 -15.91 -6.74
CA VAL A 78 -1.23 -15.23 -7.25
C VAL A 78 0.04 -15.91 -6.74
N LEU A 79 0.09 -16.27 -5.46
CA LEU A 79 1.23 -16.97 -4.83
C LEU A 79 1.44 -18.35 -5.43
N LYS A 80 0.37 -19.15 -5.57
CA LYS A 80 0.43 -20.48 -6.21
C LYS A 80 0.94 -20.40 -7.64
N LYS A 81 0.47 -19.42 -8.43
CA LYS A 81 0.94 -19.18 -9.81
C LYS A 81 2.44 -18.82 -9.88
N LYS A 82 3.03 -18.37 -8.77
CA LYS A 82 4.46 -18.07 -8.64
C LYS A 82 5.26 -19.16 -7.94
N ASN A 83 4.65 -20.33 -7.69
CA ASN A 83 5.25 -21.45 -6.95
C ASN A 83 5.74 -21.02 -5.56
N ILE A 84 4.96 -20.19 -4.86
CA ILE A 84 5.21 -19.76 -3.50
C ILE A 84 4.27 -20.53 -2.57
N SER A 85 4.80 -21.08 -1.48
CA SER A 85 4.00 -21.80 -0.49
C SER A 85 2.92 -20.92 0.11
N THR A 86 1.74 -21.49 0.28
CA THR A 86 0.57 -20.82 0.88
C THR A 86 0.12 -21.50 2.17
N THR A 87 0.95 -22.37 2.74
CA THR A 87 0.63 -23.12 3.97
C THR A 87 0.99 -22.24 5.18
N ASN A 88 0.03 -22.10 6.11
CA ASN A 88 0.21 -21.36 7.37
C ASN A 88 0.80 -19.94 7.20
N ILE A 89 0.40 -19.25 6.15
CA ILE A 89 0.84 -17.86 5.91
C ILE A 89 -0.05 -16.88 6.65
N LYS A 90 0.56 -15.75 7.08
CA LYS A 90 -0.14 -14.54 7.51
C LYS A 90 0.02 -13.47 6.46
N ILE A 91 -1.02 -12.68 6.24
CA ILE A 91 -1.05 -11.65 5.20
C ILE A 91 -1.36 -10.31 5.84
N LYS A 92 -0.47 -9.34 5.64
CA LYS A 92 -0.72 -7.96 6.04
C LYS A 92 -0.70 -7.05 4.82
N ILE A 93 -1.55 -6.03 4.84
CA ILE A 93 -1.64 -5.04 3.75
C ILE A 93 -1.39 -3.64 4.27
N LEU A 94 -0.54 -2.90 3.57
CA LEU A 94 -0.40 -1.45 3.70
C LEU A 94 -1.19 -0.80 2.56
N CYS A 95 -2.19 0.02 2.90
CA CYS A 95 -3.05 0.67 1.91
C CYS A 95 -3.67 1.96 2.45
N TYR A 96 -4.24 2.76 1.55
CA TYR A 96 -5.12 3.86 1.92
C TYR A 96 -6.55 3.35 2.01
N PRO A 97 -7.28 3.60 3.12
CA PRO A 97 -8.67 3.20 3.28
C PRO A 97 -9.61 4.07 2.45
N ARG A 98 -10.85 3.65 2.31
CA ARG A 98 -11.93 4.56 1.93
C ARG A 98 -12.24 5.49 3.08
N ILE A 99 -12.44 6.77 2.75
CA ILE A 99 -12.92 7.80 3.68
C ILE A 99 -14.30 8.24 3.17
N PHE A 100 -15.35 8.02 3.95
CA PHE A 100 -16.75 8.26 3.54
C PHE A 100 -17.08 7.69 2.14
N GLY A 101 -16.59 6.47 1.87
CA GLY A 101 -16.81 5.75 0.62
C GLY A 101 -15.88 6.14 -0.54
N TYR A 102 -15.14 7.25 -0.47
CA TYR A 102 -14.15 7.63 -1.46
C TYR A 102 -12.80 6.95 -1.20
N VAL A 103 -12.16 6.46 -2.25
CA VAL A 103 -10.81 5.87 -2.16
C VAL A 103 -9.89 6.43 -3.25
N PHE A 104 -8.69 6.82 -2.81
CA PHE A 104 -7.55 7.05 -3.69
C PHE A 104 -6.37 6.23 -3.17
N ASN A 105 -6.15 5.07 -3.76
CA ASN A 105 -5.16 4.11 -3.31
C ASN A 105 -4.26 3.70 -4.49
N PRO A 106 -3.26 4.53 -4.85
CA PRO A 106 -2.40 4.28 -6.01
C PRO A 106 -1.42 3.13 -5.80
N LEU A 107 -1.17 2.75 -4.56
CA LEU A 107 -0.27 1.68 -4.20
C LEU A 107 -0.80 0.93 -2.97
N SER A 108 -0.95 -0.38 -3.10
CA SER A 108 -1.10 -1.29 -1.97
C SER A 108 0.10 -2.21 -1.89
N ILE A 109 0.56 -2.51 -0.69
CA ILE A 109 1.71 -3.40 -0.47
C ILE A 109 1.28 -4.53 0.44
N PHE A 110 1.36 -5.76 -0.08
CA PHE A 110 1.06 -6.97 0.69
C PHE A 110 2.35 -7.60 1.18
N PHE A 111 2.38 -7.94 2.43
CA PHE A 111 3.46 -8.65 3.10
C PHE A 111 2.96 -10.04 3.46
N ILE A 112 3.65 -11.05 2.97
CA ILE A 112 3.36 -12.45 3.27
C ILE A 112 4.41 -12.93 4.27
N TYR A 113 3.93 -13.41 5.41
CA TYR A 113 4.74 -13.96 6.49
C TYR A 113 4.54 -15.47 6.55
N ASP A 114 5.58 -16.20 6.94
CA ASP A 114 5.49 -17.62 7.26
C ASP A 114 4.95 -17.86 8.68
N SER A 115 4.90 -19.15 9.09
CA SER A 115 4.48 -19.56 10.44
C SER A 115 5.31 -18.95 11.57
N ASP A 116 6.58 -18.65 11.31
CA ASP A 116 7.51 -18.09 12.28
C ASP A 116 7.48 -16.55 12.30
N SER A 117 6.52 -15.98 11.58
CA SER A 117 6.35 -14.53 11.43
C SER A 117 7.51 -13.82 10.71
N ASN A 118 8.27 -14.54 9.88
CA ASN A 118 9.26 -13.94 9.01
C ASN A 118 8.60 -13.49 7.70
N PRO A 119 8.86 -12.28 7.22
CA PRO A 119 8.35 -11.84 5.93
C PRO A 119 9.11 -12.55 4.79
N THR A 120 8.38 -13.29 3.96
CA THR A 120 8.94 -14.13 2.89
C THR A 120 8.70 -13.58 1.50
N THR A 121 7.58 -12.91 1.30
CA THR A 121 7.16 -12.40 -0.01
C THR A 121 6.50 -11.04 0.14
N ILE A 122 6.73 -10.18 -0.85
CA ILE A 122 6.09 -8.86 -0.94
C ILE A 122 5.43 -8.71 -2.31
N LEU A 123 4.22 -8.13 -2.32
CA LEU A 123 3.52 -7.79 -3.54
C LEU A 123 3.24 -6.29 -3.55
N TYR A 124 3.58 -5.63 -4.66
CA TYR A 124 3.23 -4.22 -4.91
C TYR A 124 2.09 -4.19 -5.92
N GLU A 125 0.90 -3.80 -5.49
CA GLU A 125 -0.25 -3.56 -6.36
C GLU A 125 -0.30 -2.07 -6.70
N VAL A 126 0.05 -1.75 -7.94
CA VAL A 126 0.11 -0.37 -8.45
C VAL A 126 -1.12 -0.10 -9.29
N LYS A 127 -1.77 1.03 -9.07
CA LYS A 127 -2.93 1.51 -9.83
C LYS A 127 -2.62 2.80 -10.54
N ASN A 128 -3.20 2.99 -11.73
CA ASN A 128 -3.16 4.25 -12.43
C ASN A 128 -4.50 5.00 -12.29
N THR A 129 -4.50 6.25 -12.77
CA THR A 129 -5.71 7.10 -12.77
C THR A 129 -6.78 6.63 -13.74
N PHE A 130 -6.45 5.73 -14.68
CA PHE A 130 -7.40 5.15 -15.64
C PHE A 130 -8.12 3.91 -15.11
N GLY A 131 -7.84 3.54 -13.86
CA GLY A 131 -8.48 2.39 -13.21
C GLY A 131 -7.83 1.04 -13.54
N GLU A 132 -6.72 1.02 -14.26
CA GLU A 132 -5.95 -0.20 -14.48
C GLU A 132 -5.03 -0.48 -13.29
N GLN A 133 -4.61 -1.75 -13.14
CA GLN A 133 -3.78 -2.19 -12.03
C GLN A 133 -2.79 -3.26 -12.48
N HIS A 134 -1.62 -3.27 -11.84
CA HIS A 134 -0.60 -4.30 -12.05
C HIS A 134 0.05 -4.71 -10.73
N THR A 135 0.31 -6.02 -10.58
CA THR A 135 0.89 -6.58 -9.36
C THR A 135 2.29 -7.12 -9.63
N TYR A 136 3.27 -6.57 -8.91
CA TYR A 136 4.64 -7.06 -8.90
C TYR A 136 4.85 -7.93 -7.66
N VAL A 137 5.42 -9.13 -7.85
CA VAL A 137 5.64 -10.12 -6.78
C VAL A 137 7.13 -10.39 -6.65
N PHE A 138 7.65 -10.30 -5.42
CA PHE A 138 9.05 -10.56 -5.11
C PHE A 138 9.17 -11.44 -3.87
N LYS A 139 10.13 -12.37 -3.88
CA LYS A 139 10.62 -12.96 -2.65
C LYS A 139 11.42 -11.91 -1.88
N ILE A 140 11.29 -11.89 -0.58
CA ILE A 140 12.00 -10.95 0.27
C ILE A 140 13.42 -11.48 0.51
N ASP A 141 14.40 -10.63 0.19
CA ASP A 141 15.79 -10.77 0.62
C ASP A 141 16.08 -9.56 1.52
N ILE A 142 16.23 -9.81 2.81
CA ILE A 142 16.45 -8.75 3.79
C ILE A 142 17.94 -8.46 3.87
N LYS A 143 18.34 -7.29 3.33
CA LYS A 143 19.70 -6.76 3.49
C LYS A 143 19.69 -5.55 4.40
N ASN A 144 20.42 -5.59 5.48
CA ASN A 144 20.53 -4.47 6.43
C ASN A 144 19.17 -3.95 6.94
N LYS A 145 18.23 -4.87 7.29
CA LYS A 145 16.84 -4.57 7.70
C LYS A 145 16.00 -3.86 6.62
N GLN A 146 16.44 -3.89 5.38
CA GLN A 146 15.75 -3.27 4.26
C GLN A 146 15.35 -4.32 3.21
N ILE A 147 14.19 -4.11 2.62
CA ILE A 147 13.72 -4.85 1.44
C ILE A 147 14.09 -4.00 0.22
N LEU A 148 14.84 -4.59 -0.71
CA LEU A 148 15.26 -3.96 -1.95
C LEU A 148 14.77 -4.79 -3.12
N ASN A 149 13.91 -4.22 -3.96
CA ASN A 149 13.41 -4.89 -5.16
C ASN A 149 13.56 -3.96 -6.37
N ASN A 150 13.71 -4.54 -7.55
CA ASN A 150 13.66 -3.80 -8.79
C ASN A 150 12.98 -4.62 -9.91
N CYS A 151 12.32 -3.93 -10.83
CA CYS A 151 11.72 -4.56 -11.99
C CYS A 151 11.64 -3.58 -13.17
N LYS A 152 11.52 -4.15 -14.38
CA LYS A 152 11.09 -3.37 -15.54
C LYS A 152 9.66 -2.89 -15.34
N LYS A 153 9.39 -1.66 -15.70
CA LYS A 153 8.02 -1.14 -15.74
C LYS A 153 7.24 -1.90 -16.80
N ARG A 154 6.14 -2.53 -16.39
CA ARG A 154 5.25 -3.29 -17.29
C ARG A 154 3.88 -2.65 -17.44
N PHE A 155 3.71 -1.44 -16.91
CA PHE A 155 2.41 -0.84 -16.72
C PHE A 155 2.48 0.69 -16.81
N TYR A 156 1.58 1.29 -17.58
CA TYR A 156 1.47 2.74 -17.69
C TYR A 156 0.77 3.32 -16.47
N VAL A 157 1.52 3.94 -15.55
CA VAL A 157 0.95 4.65 -14.39
C VAL A 157 0.56 6.08 -14.78
N SER A 158 1.20 6.63 -15.81
CA SER A 158 0.94 7.98 -16.32
C SER A 158 1.19 8.01 -17.81
N PRO A 159 0.38 8.72 -18.61
CA PRO A 159 0.57 8.85 -20.06
C PRO A 159 1.87 9.57 -20.44
N PHE A 160 2.49 10.26 -19.49
CA PHE A 160 3.71 11.05 -19.71
C PHE A 160 5.01 10.27 -19.46
N MET A 161 4.93 8.97 -19.13
CA MET A 161 6.10 8.17 -18.76
C MET A 161 6.18 6.88 -19.55
N ASP A 162 7.27 6.72 -20.31
CA ASP A 162 7.53 5.57 -21.14
C ASP A 162 7.67 4.24 -20.35
N LEU A 163 7.45 3.11 -21.05
CA LEU A 163 7.64 1.75 -20.50
C LEU A 163 9.12 1.36 -20.40
N GLU A 164 10.02 2.02 -21.12
CA GLU A 164 11.48 1.74 -21.09
C GLU A 164 12.14 2.23 -19.80
N SER A 165 11.52 1.97 -18.66
CA SER A 165 12.05 2.37 -17.36
C SER A 165 12.00 1.24 -16.34
N LYS A 166 12.73 1.40 -15.24
CA LYS A 166 12.77 0.46 -14.13
C LYS A 166 12.25 1.11 -12.86
N TYR A 167 11.50 0.33 -12.08
CA TYR A 167 11.18 0.66 -10.70
C TYR A 167 12.23 0.08 -9.76
N PHE A 168 12.59 0.87 -8.75
CA PHE A 168 13.39 0.48 -7.61
C PHE A 168 12.58 0.75 -6.36
N PHE A 169 12.27 -0.31 -5.64
CA PHE A 169 11.55 -0.26 -4.37
C PHE A 169 12.56 -0.44 -3.24
N LYS A 170 12.52 0.43 -2.27
CA LYS A 170 13.29 0.33 -1.05
C LYS A 170 12.37 0.61 0.12
N MET A 171 12.32 -0.29 1.09
CA MET A 171 11.50 -0.09 2.27
C MET A 171 12.06 -0.79 3.50
N LEU A 172 11.63 -0.34 4.66
CA LEU A 172 11.79 -1.04 5.91
C LEU A 172 10.62 -2.01 6.10
N ILE A 173 10.86 -3.13 6.80
CA ILE A 173 9.74 -3.96 7.28
C ILE A 173 8.92 -3.09 8.23
N PRO A 174 7.59 -2.92 7.98
CA PRO A 174 6.75 -2.07 8.82
C PRO A 174 6.76 -2.51 10.29
N ASN A 175 7.12 -1.59 11.19
CA ASN A 175 7.12 -1.77 12.63
C ASN A 175 6.71 -0.45 13.30
N GLU A 176 7.52 0.13 14.20
CA GLU A 176 7.26 1.45 14.80
C GLU A 176 7.33 2.59 13.76
N ARG A 177 8.08 2.38 12.70
CA ARG A 177 8.21 3.32 11.59
C ARG A 177 7.90 2.63 10.26
N LEU A 178 7.20 3.36 9.41
CA LEU A 178 7.02 3.05 8.01
C LEU A 178 8.01 3.88 7.19
N SER A 179 8.70 3.24 6.25
CA SER A 179 9.46 3.95 5.21
C SER A 179 9.37 3.15 3.92
N VAL A 180 8.80 3.76 2.91
CA VAL A 180 8.64 3.23 1.55
C VAL A 180 9.22 4.24 0.58
N ILE A 181 10.15 3.81 -0.26
CA ILE A 181 10.74 4.64 -1.32
C ILE A 181 10.59 3.92 -2.64
N ILE A 182 10.13 4.66 -3.64
CA ILE A 182 10.00 4.19 -5.02
C ILE A 182 10.72 5.17 -5.92
N GLU A 183 11.66 4.66 -6.69
CA GLU A 183 12.31 5.42 -7.75
C GLU A 183 11.97 4.80 -9.10
N GLN A 184 11.66 5.63 -10.06
CA GLN A 184 11.58 5.24 -11.46
C GLN A 184 12.78 5.86 -12.19
N ARG A 185 13.49 5.03 -12.96
CA ARG A 185 14.68 5.43 -13.71
C ARG A 185 14.63 4.88 -15.13
N ASP A 186 15.11 5.68 -16.09
CA ASP A 186 15.42 5.27 -17.44
C ASP A 186 16.96 5.19 -17.65
N LYS A 187 17.38 5.12 -18.91
CA LYS A 187 18.80 5.11 -19.29
C LYS A 187 19.52 6.44 -18.99
N GLU A 188 18.76 7.54 -18.91
CA GLU A 188 19.29 8.90 -18.69
C GLU A 188 19.24 9.31 -17.22
N GLY A 189 18.61 8.53 -16.32
CA GLY A 189 18.61 8.79 -14.88
C GLY A 189 17.24 8.70 -14.22
N LYS A 190 17.02 9.51 -13.17
CA LYS A 190 15.79 9.48 -12.40
C LYS A 190 14.66 10.22 -13.12
N LEU A 191 13.52 9.55 -13.28
CA LEU A 191 12.28 10.12 -13.79
C LEU A 191 11.37 10.60 -12.66
N LEU A 192 11.24 9.75 -11.63
CA LEU A 192 10.36 9.97 -10.48
C LEU A 192 11.00 9.42 -9.21
N PHE A 193 10.76 10.14 -8.14
CA PHE A 193 10.99 9.71 -6.76
C PHE A 193 9.70 9.90 -5.97
N ALA A 194 9.28 8.86 -5.27
CA ALA A 194 8.20 8.92 -4.31
C ALA A 194 8.66 8.32 -2.99
N SER A 195 8.32 8.93 -1.87
CA SER A 195 8.52 8.33 -0.56
C SER A 195 7.29 8.51 0.31
N GLN A 196 7.04 7.53 1.15
CA GLN A 196 6.07 7.59 2.23
C GLN A 196 6.78 7.22 3.52
N ASP A 197 6.72 8.09 4.50
CA ASP A 197 7.22 7.86 5.84
C ASP A 197 6.09 8.06 6.84
N GLY A 198 6.09 7.30 7.94
CA GLY A 198 5.07 7.41 8.97
C GLY A 198 5.46 6.77 10.28
N GLU A 199 4.80 7.21 11.35
CA GLU A 199 4.91 6.65 12.69
C GLU A 199 3.70 5.79 13.02
N ARG A 200 3.94 4.70 13.72
CA ARG A 200 2.91 3.75 14.12
C ARG A 200 2.00 4.35 15.18
N VAL A 201 0.69 4.24 14.96
CA VAL A 201 -0.34 4.62 15.91
C VAL A 201 -1.35 3.47 16.02
N LYS A 202 -1.78 3.17 17.24
CA LYS A 202 -2.77 2.12 17.48
C LYS A 202 -4.11 2.45 16.82
N ILE A 203 -4.76 1.45 16.22
CA ILE A 203 -6.15 1.59 15.76
C ILE A 203 -7.06 1.73 16.98
N SER A 204 -7.77 2.85 17.04
CA SER A 204 -8.79 3.15 18.04
C SER A 204 -9.80 4.12 17.44
N SER A 205 -11.01 4.15 17.96
CA SER A 205 -12.06 5.09 17.52
C SER A 205 -11.59 6.54 17.55
N LYS A 206 -10.86 6.95 18.61
CA LYS A 206 -10.30 8.30 18.74
C LYS A 206 -9.31 8.60 17.61
N ASN A 207 -8.35 7.72 17.39
CA ASN A 207 -7.30 7.93 16.38
C ASN A 207 -7.88 7.92 14.96
N LEU A 208 -8.86 7.05 14.67
CA LEU A 208 -9.54 7.03 13.37
C LEU A 208 -10.29 8.33 13.10
N LEU A 209 -11.02 8.86 14.07
CA LEU A 209 -11.68 10.17 13.93
C LEU A 209 -10.67 11.29 13.71
N THR A 210 -9.59 11.30 14.48
CA THR A 210 -8.54 12.33 14.33
C THR A 210 -7.95 12.34 12.93
N VAL A 211 -7.53 11.18 12.39
CA VAL A 211 -6.95 11.11 11.05
C VAL A 211 -7.98 11.42 9.96
N SER A 212 -9.24 11.00 10.12
CA SER A 212 -10.29 11.30 9.16
C SER A 212 -10.54 12.81 9.08
N TYR A 213 -10.62 13.50 10.20
CA TYR A 213 -10.83 14.95 10.24
C TYR A 213 -9.65 15.72 9.62
N THR A 214 -8.42 15.39 10.00
CA THR A 214 -7.23 16.08 9.51
C THR A 214 -7.00 15.90 8.01
N HIS A 215 -7.46 14.78 7.43
CA HIS A 215 -7.29 14.50 6.00
C HIS A 215 -8.46 14.96 5.13
N LEU A 216 -9.65 15.19 5.69
CA LEU A 216 -10.75 15.82 4.97
C LEU A 216 -10.51 17.31 4.68
N THR A 217 -9.71 17.97 5.52
CA THR A 217 -9.41 19.41 5.39
C THR A 217 -8.22 19.69 4.48
N LEU A 218 -7.47 18.68 4.04
CA LEU A 218 -6.40 18.86 3.08
C LEU A 218 -7.00 18.93 1.67
N PRO A 219 -6.68 19.99 0.89
CA PRO A 219 -7.15 20.07 -0.47
C PRO A 219 -6.64 18.85 -1.25
N THR A 220 -7.56 18.12 -1.85
CA THR A 220 -7.27 17.05 -2.81
C THR A 220 -6.74 17.72 -4.09
N ILE A 221 -5.60 18.37 -4.03
CA ILE A 221 -4.91 18.88 -5.20
C ILE A 221 -4.19 17.70 -5.84
N CYS A 222 -4.94 16.81 -6.41
CA CYS A 222 -4.49 15.99 -7.52
C CYS A 222 -4.72 16.79 -8.81
N SER A 223 -4.02 17.89 -8.98
CA SER A 223 -3.86 18.46 -10.32
C SER A 223 -2.82 17.60 -11.03
N VAL A 224 -3.28 16.95 -12.05
CA VAL A 224 -2.59 16.16 -13.08
C VAL A 224 -1.40 16.93 -13.67
#